data_49efd0802dab65150739744a6c5ed23b
#
_entry.id   49efd0802dab65150739744a6c5ed23b
#
_cell.length_a   1.000
_cell.length_b   1.000
_cell.length_c   1.000
_cell.angle_alpha   90.00
_cell.angle_beta   90.00
_cell.angle_gamma   90.00
#
_symmetry.space_group_name_H-M   'P 1'
#
loop_
_entity.id
_entity.type
_entity.pdbx_description
1 polymer ?
#
loop_
_entity_poly.entity_id
_entity_poly.type
_entity_poly.pdbx_seq_one_letter_code
_entity_poly.pdbx_strand_id
1 'polypeptide(L)'
;MNNVLAAFIMLTRLPFWKIKEVPAECFKHVVPYWPLVGWLTGGVMAAVLWLAGQIMPVSLAWILALIARLIVTGCLHEDGLADFLDGFGGGTTRERTLAIMKDSHIGSYGVIGLICYFLLLLQLHHLPLGLLCILVLSGDCWSKFCASQIVNYLPYARKEEDSKSKTVYNRMSWHELLAGFLCGLLPFVLLLPIKLWIATLFPLLTFFLLYRLMKRRLQGYTGDCCGATFLLCELSFYLGSLILIIN
;
A
#
# COMPACT_ATOMS: atom_id res chain seq x y z
N MET A 1 15.33 13.24 9.92
CA MET A 1 14.22 13.17 10.89
C MET A 1 12.92 13.77 10.33
N ASN A 2 12.94 14.99 9.75
CA ASN A 2 11.71 15.62 9.23
C ASN A 2 11.03 14.82 8.10
N ASN A 3 11.79 14.26 7.15
CA ASN A 3 11.21 13.46 6.04
C ASN A 3 10.53 12.18 6.56
N VAL A 4 11.10 11.55 7.60
CA VAL A 4 10.46 10.40 8.26
C VAL A 4 9.12 10.80 8.86
N LEU A 5 9.12 11.91 9.64
CA LEU A 5 7.90 12.41 10.27
C LEU A 5 6.85 12.81 9.22
N ALA A 6 7.28 13.43 8.10
CA ALA A 6 6.40 13.75 6.97
C ALA A 6 5.73 12.50 6.39
N ALA A 7 6.46 11.36 6.29
CA ALA A 7 5.90 10.11 5.79
C ALA A 7 4.80 9.57 6.71
N PHE A 8 5.00 9.59 8.03
CA PHE A 8 3.98 9.19 9.00
C PHE A 8 2.77 10.13 8.98
N ILE A 9 2.98 11.45 8.91
CA ILE A 9 1.90 12.44 8.79
C ILE A 9 1.07 12.22 7.53
N MET A 10 1.73 11.94 6.40
CA MET A 10 1.06 11.80 5.10
C MET A 10 0.26 10.50 5.00
N LEU A 11 0.80 9.39 5.51
CA LEU A 11 0.23 8.05 5.30
C LEU A 11 -0.61 7.54 6.47
N THR A 12 -0.72 8.33 7.56
CA THR A 12 -1.53 7.97 8.72
C THR A 12 -2.36 9.14 9.23
N ARG A 13 -3.43 8.84 9.98
CA ARG A 13 -4.23 9.81 10.73
C ARG A 13 -3.73 10.01 12.17
N LEU A 14 -2.63 9.35 12.53
CA LEU A 14 -2.05 9.51 13.86
C LEU A 14 -1.45 10.92 14.03
N PRO A 15 -1.55 11.52 15.21
CA PRO A 15 -1.26 12.94 15.41
C PRO A 15 0.25 13.29 15.45
N PHE A 16 1.02 12.75 14.52
CA PHE A 16 2.45 13.02 14.39
C PHE A 16 2.77 14.49 14.12
N TRP A 17 1.82 15.26 13.56
CA TRP A 17 1.95 16.73 13.37
C TRP A 17 2.03 17.49 14.69
N LYS A 18 1.60 16.90 15.83
CA LYS A 18 1.74 17.50 17.16
C LYS A 18 3.15 17.38 17.72
N ILE A 19 3.99 16.49 17.20
CA ILE A 19 5.36 16.28 17.68
C ILE A 19 6.25 17.46 17.24
N LYS A 20 6.12 17.85 15.97
CA LYS A 20 6.91 18.92 15.37
C LYS A 20 6.25 19.39 14.06
N GLU A 21 6.29 20.70 13.81
CA GLU A 21 5.98 21.26 12.50
C GLU A 21 7.01 20.79 11.46
N VAL A 22 6.51 20.29 10.33
CA VAL A 22 7.34 19.73 9.26
C VAL A 22 7.23 20.63 8.03
N PRO A 23 8.36 21.15 7.50
CA PRO A 23 8.37 21.95 6.27
C PRO A 23 7.73 21.22 5.09
N ALA A 24 6.97 21.95 4.26
CA ALA A 24 6.26 21.39 3.10
C ALA A 24 7.18 20.63 2.13
N GLU A 25 8.42 21.08 1.96
CA GLU A 25 9.42 20.42 1.11
C GLU A 25 9.73 18.99 1.53
N CYS A 26 9.65 18.68 2.84
CA CYS A 26 9.89 17.33 3.35
C CYS A 26 8.90 16.30 2.81
N PHE A 27 7.69 16.73 2.45
CA PHE A 27 6.66 15.84 1.88
C PHE A 27 6.98 15.35 0.47
N LYS A 28 7.89 16.01 -0.24
CA LYS A 28 8.40 15.53 -1.54
C LYS A 28 9.39 14.36 -1.38
N HIS A 29 9.95 14.17 -0.19
CA HIS A 29 10.99 13.18 0.14
C HIS A 29 10.49 12.05 1.04
N VAL A 30 9.21 11.73 1.04
CA VAL A 30 8.61 10.72 1.93
C VAL A 30 8.72 9.29 1.41
N VAL A 31 8.92 9.12 0.10
CA VAL A 31 8.85 7.83 -0.60
C VAL A 31 9.79 6.77 -0.04
N PRO A 32 11.06 7.06 0.28
CA PRO A 32 11.99 6.09 0.86
C PRO A 32 11.53 5.50 2.21
N TYR A 33 10.66 6.22 2.90
CA TYR A 33 10.17 5.87 4.24
C TYR A 33 8.82 5.15 4.25
N TRP A 34 8.22 4.89 3.08
CA TRP A 34 6.97 4.13 3.01
C TRP A 34 7.06 2.75 3.66
N PRO A 35 8.14 1.95 3.44
CA PRO A 35 8.30 0.68 4.14
C PRO A 35 8.35 0.83 5.67
N LEU A 36 8.95 1.92 6.18
CA LEU A 36 8.99 2.21 7.60
C LEU A 36 7.60 2.53 8.18
N VAL A 37 6.76 3.23 7.42
CA VAL A 37 5.33 3.38 7.79
C VAL A 37 4.63 2.03 7.79
N GLY A 38 5.05 1.09 6.91
CA GLY A 38 4.58 -0.29 6.90
C GLY A 38 4.82 -1.03 8.22
N TRP A 39 5.96 -0.80 8.89
CA TRP A 39 6.20 -1.33 10.24
C TRP A 39 5.15 -0.87 11.25
N LEU A 40 4.71 0.38 11.15
CA LEU A 40 3.65 0.90 12.02
C LEU A 40 2.28 0.33 11.63
N THR A 41 1.87 0.44 10.37
CA THR A 41 0.53 0.04 9.92
C THR A 41 0.33 -1.47 9.97
N GLY A 42 1.29 -2.24 9.47
CA GLY A 42 1.30 -3.70 9.59
C GLY A 42 1.48 -4.17 11.03
N GLY A 43 2.29 -3.47 11.84
CA GLY A 43 2.45 -3.74 13.27
C GLY A 43 1.17 -3.53 14.07
N VAL A 44 0.41 -2.45 13.81
CA VAL A 44 -0.91 -2.23 14.41
C VAL A 44 -1.88 -3.34 14.01
N MET A 45 -1.93 -3.71 12.73
CA MET A 45 -2.76 -4.83 12.27
C MET A 45 -2.39 -6.12 12.99
N ALA A 46 -1.10 -6.47 13.03
CA ALA A 46 -0.62 -7.70 13.68
C ALA A 46 -0.92 -7.69 15.19
N ALA A 47 -0.77 -6.55 15.85
CA ALA A 47 -1.07 -6.42 17.28
C ALA A 47 -2.58 -6.59 17.57
N VAL A 48 -3.45 -5.92 16.79
CA VAL A 48 -4.92 -6.07 16.94
C VAL A 48 -5.34 -7.51 16.63
N LEU A 49 -4.82 -8.08 15.55
CA LEU A 49 -5.09 -9.46 15.17
C LEU A 49 -4.68 -10.45 16.27
N TRP A 50 -3.46 -10.31 16.80
CA TRP A 50 -2.95 -11.18 17.86
C TRP A 50 -3.78 -11.06 19.13
N LEU A 51 -4.02 -9.84 19.62
CA LEU A 51 -4.77 -9.59 20.86
C LEU A 51 -6.24 -10.06 20.76
N ALA A 52 -6.92 -9.71 19.68
CA ALA A 52 -8.30 -10.12 19.45
C ALA A 52 -8.40 -11.64 19.25
N GLY A 53 -7.43 -12.26 18.56
CA GLY A 53 -7.42 -13.69 18.32
C GLY A 53 -7.21 -14.55 19.58
N GLN A 54 -6.84 -13.96 20.73
CA GLN A 54 -6.81 -14.67 22.01
C GLN A 54 -8.19 -14.88 22.63
N ILE A 55 -9.18 -14.06 22.26
CA ILE A 55 -10.49 -14.01 22.92
C ILE A 55 -11.66 -14.23 21.94
N MET A 56 -11.41 -14.26 20.63
CA MET A 56 -12.44 -14.44 19.62
C MET A 56 -11.91 -15.24 18.42
N PRO A 57 -12.82 -15.74 17.54
CA PRO A 57 -12.41 -16.46 16.32
C PRO A 57 -11.49 -15.61 15.43
N VAL A 58 -10.49 -16.26 14.79
CA VAL A 58 -9.51 -15.59 13.91
C VAL A 58 -10.20 -14.80 12.80
N SER A 59 -11.33 -15.27 12.28
CA SER A 59 -12.10 -14.55 11.26
C SER A 59 -12.57 -13.18 11.74
N LEU A 60 -13.07 -13.06 12.97
CA LEU A 60 -13.48 -11.79 13.54
C LEU A 60 -12.27 -10.91 13.90
N ALA A 61 -11.24 -11.51 14.51
CA ALA A 61 -9.99 -10.81 14.82
C ALA A 61 -9.33 -10.21 13.56
N TRP A 62 -9.41 -10.93 12.44
CA TRP A 62 -8.91 -10.46 11.15
C TRP A 62 -9.69 -9.25 10.63
N ILE A 63 -11.02 -9.27 10.72
CA ILE A 63 -11.84 -8.11 10.35
C ILE A 63 -11.48 -6.89 11.20
N LEU A 64 -11.31 -7.07 12.52
CA LEU A 64 -10.91 -5.98 13.41
C LEU A 64 -9.52 -5.42 13.07
N ALA A 65 -8.57 -6.28 12.69
CA ALA A 65 -7.25 -5.85 12.24
C ALA A 65 -7.33 -5.01 10.95
N LEU A 66 -8.15 -5.41 9.97
CA LEU A 66 -8.41 -4.63 8.77
C LEU A 66 -9.04 -3.27 9.11
N ILE A 67 -10.04 -3.24 9.98
CA ILE A 67 -10.68 -1.99 10.44
C ILE A 67 -9.65 -1.09 11.15
N ALA A 68 -8.78 -1.64 11.98
CA ALA A 68 -7.72 -0.88 12.66
C ALA A 68 -6.78 -0.20 11.65
N ARG A 69 -6.37 -0.89 10.58
CA ARG A 69 -5.60 -0.27 9.49
C ARG A 69 -6.38 0.86 8.83
N LEU A 70 -7.63 0.63 8.46
CA LEU A 70 -8.49 1.65 7.83
C LEU A 70 -8.57 2.92 8.69
N ILE A 71 -8.72 2.77 10.01
CA ILE A 71 -8.74 3.91 10.94
C ILE A 71 -7.37 4.61 10.97
N VAL A 72 -6.28 3.86 11.09
CA VAL A 72 -4.93 4.42 11.18
C VAL A 72 -4.54 5.15 9.91
N THR A 73 -4.87 4.62 8.73
CA THR A 73 -4.54 5.24 7.43
C THR A 73 -5.60 6.23 6.95
N GLY A 74 -6.80 6.22 7.55
CA GLY A 74 -7.96 7.01 7.11
C GLY A 74 -8.44 6.59 5.73
N CYS A 75 -8.39 5.31 5.41
CA CYS A 75 -8.79 4.71 4.11
C CYS A 75 -8.04 5.29 2.89
N LEU A 76 -6.89 5.94 3.10
CA LEU A 76 -6.13 6.63 2.05
C LEU A 76 -5.81 5.74 0.84
N HIS A 77 -5.43 4.50 1.11
CA HIS A 77 -5.02 3.58 0.05
C HIS A 77 -6.23 2.94 -0.64
N GLU A 78 -7.27 2.64 0.10
CA GLU A 78 -8.54 2.08 -0.39
C GLU A 78 -9.29 3.09 -1.27
N ASP A 79 -9.28 4.37 -0.91
CA ASP A 79 -9.76 5.46 -1.76
C ASP A 79 -8.98 5.50 -3.08
N GLY A 80 -7.64 5.45 -3.00
CA GLY A 80 -6.79 5.40 -4.20
C GLY A 80 -7.04 4.16 -5.06
N LEU A 81 -7.33 3.00 -4.46
CA LEU A 81 -7.69 1.79 -5.20
C LEU A 81 -9.03 1.96 -5.93
N ALA A 82 -10.04 2.54 -5.27
CA ALA A 82 -11.34 2.80 -5.89
C ALA A 82 -11.20 3.74 -7.08
N ASP A 83 -10.53 4.88 -6.89
CA ASP A 83 -10.29 5.87 -7.94
C ASP A 83 -9.51 5.28 -9.13
N PHE A 84 -8.50 4.45 -8.83
CA PHE A 84 -7.74 3.74 -9.85
C PHE A 84 -8.63 2.80 -10.67
N LEU A 85 -9.44 1.99 -10.01
CA LEU A 85 -10.33 1.04 -10.68
C LEU A 85 -11.41 1.75 -11.51
N ASP A 86 -12.01 2.82 -10.99
CA ASP A 86 -12.96 3.64 -11.74
C ASP A 86 -12.30 4.32 -12.95
N GLY A 87 -11.12 4.90 -12.76
CA GLY A 87 -10.39 5.55 -13.83
C GLY A 87 -9.97 4.60 -14.96
N PHE A 88 -9.41 3.45 -14.59
CA PHE A 88 -8.95 2.47 -15.59
C PHE A 88 -10.08 1.62 -16.17
N GLY A 89 -11.19 1.43 -15.44
CA GLY A 89 -12.37 0.73 -15.92
C GLY A 89 -13.24 1.58 -16.84
N GLY A 90 -13.48 2.86 -16.46
CA GLY A 90 -14.37 3.77 -17.18
C GLY A 90 -13.69 4.71 -18.20
N GLY A 91 -12.37 4.94 -18.07
CA GLY A 91 -11.64 5.84 -18.93
C GLY A 91 -11.16 5.20 -20.23
N THR A 92 -11.48 5.78 -21.36
CA THR A 92 -11.01 5.31 -22.70
C THR A 92 -9.77 6.06 -23.17
N THR A 93 -9.60 7.30 -22.75
CA THR A 93 -8.42 8.14 -23.05
C THR A 93 -7.68 8.48 -21.75
N ARG A 94 -6.44 8.96 -21.88
CA ARG A 94 -5.63 9.41 -20.74
C ARG A 94 -6.35 10.50 -19.95
N GLU A 95 -6.86 11.50 -20.66
CA GLU A 95 -7.56 12.67 -20.09
C GLU A 95 -8.83 12.22 -19.35
N ARG A 96 -9.61 11.33 -19.95
CA ARG A 96 -10.83 10.81 -19.32
C ARG A 96 -10.51 9.97 -18.09
N THR A 97 -9.48 9.12 -18.14
CA THR A 97 -9.01 8.34 -16.99
C THR A 97 -8.63 9.27 -15.83
N LEU A 98 -7.81 10.30 -16.11
CA LEU A 98 -7.40 11.27 -15.09
C LEU A 98 -8.57 12.10 -14.55
N ALA A 99 -9.56 12.44 -15.39
CA ALA A 99 -10.76 13.15 -14.96
C ALA A 99 -11.61 12.31 -14.00
N ILE A 100 -11.84 11.02 -14.33
CA ILE A 100 -12.57 10.10 -13.45
C ILE A 100 -11.83 9.93 -12.11
N MET A 101 -10.52 9.70 -12.10
CA MET A 101 -9.72 9.59 -10.89
C MET A 101 -9.69 10.87 -10.02
N LYS A 102 -10.06 12.02 -10.56
CA LYS A 102 -10.15 13.30 -9.83
C LYS A 102 -11.53 13.54 -9.25
N ASP A 103 -12.55 12.85 -9.77
CA ASP A 103 -13.92 12.96 -9.28
C ASP A 103 -14.03 12.36 -7.87
N SER A 104 -14.72 13.07 -6.98
CA SER A 104 -14.95 12.60 -5.60
C SER A 104 -16.06 11.55 -5.49
N HIS A 105 -16.80 11.30 -6.58
CA HIS A 105 -17.85 10.27 -6.59
C HIS A 105 -17.27 8.90 -6.93
N ILE A 106 -17.57 7.91 -6.11
CA ILE A 106 -17.20 6.54 -6.39
C ILE A 106 -18.08 5.96 -7.50
N GLY A 107 -17.46 5.30 -8.47
CA GLY A 107 -18.16 4.60 -9.56
C GLY A 107 -18.34 3.11 -9.26
N SER A 108 -19.01 2.43 -10.19
CA SER A 108 -19.30 0.99 -10.05
C SER A 108 -18.04 0.11 -10.07
N TYR A 109 -17.01 0.47 -10.84
CA TYR A 109 -15.75 -0.27 -10.86
C TYR A 109 -15.02 -0.20 -9.53
N GLY A 110 -14.98 0.99 -8.90
CA GLY A 110 -14.41 1.18 -7.57
C GLY A 110 -15.13 0.37 -6.51
N VAL A 111 -16.48 0.43 -6.48
CA VAL A 111 -17.30 -0.33 -5.53
C VAL A 111 -17.09 -1.84 -5.69
N ILE A 112 -17.23 -2.37 -6.91
CA ILE A 112 -17.06 -3.80 -7.18
C ILE A 112 -15.63 -4.24 -6.85
N GLY A 113 -14.64 -3.43 -7.23
CA GLY A 113 -13.24 -3.72 -6.96
C GLY A 113 -12.89 -3.77 -5.49
N LEU A 114 -13.39 -2.83 -4.68
CA LEU A 114 -13.22 -2.85 -3.22
C LEU A 114 -13.90 -4.07 -2.59
N ILE A 115 -15.11 -4.43 -3.02
CA ILE A 115 -15.79 -5.63 -2.55
C ILE A 115 -14.93 -6.87 -2.85
N CYS A 116 -14.47 -7.04 -4.09
CA CYS A 116 -13.61 -8.16 -4.47
C CYS A 116 -12.30 -8.17 -3.67
N TYR A 117 -11.66 -7.02 -3.49
CA TYR A 117 -10.45 -6.88 -2.69
C TYR A 117 -10.65 -7.37 -1.25
N PHE A 118 -11.69 -6.91 -0.56
CA PHE A 118 -11.95 -7.34 0.81
C PHE A 118 -12.40 -8.80 0.91
N LEU A 119 -13.19 -9.30 -0.04
CA LEU A 119 -13.57 -10.71 -0.08
C LEU A 119 -12.35 -11.64 -0.22
N LEU A 120 -11.36 -11.25 -1.04
CA LEU A 120 -10.11 -11.99 -1.18
C LEU A 120 -9.27 -11.92 0.10
N LEU A 121 -9.16 -10.75 0.73
CA LEU A 121 -8.47 -10.61 2.01
C LEU A 121 -9.10 -11.47 3.10
N LEU A 122 -10.43 -11.59 3.13
CA LEU A 122 -11.12 -12.40 4.13
C LEU A 122 -10.73 -13.87 4.09
N GLN A 123 -10.28 -14.40 2.94
CA GLN A 123 -9.83 -15.81 2.84
C GLN A 123 -8.60 -16.11 3.71
N LEU A 124 -7.84 -15.11 4.11
CA LEU A 124 -6.62 -15.29 4.93
C LEU A 124 -6.91 -15.74 6.36
N HIS A 125 -8.14 -15.60 6.86
CA HIS A 125 -8.53 -16.03 8.21
C HIS A 125 -8.38 -17.54 8.47
N HIS A 126 -8.22 -18.35 7.41
CA HIS A 126 -7.97 -19.77 7.53
C HIS A 126 -6.52 -20.10 7.94
N LEU A 127 -5.62 -19.12 7.89
CA LEU A 127 -4.22 -19.30 8.28
C LEU A 127 -4.07 -19.30 9.81
N PRO A 128 -3.07 -20.03 10.34
CA PRO A 128 -2.74 -19.96 11.76
C PRO A 128 -2.47 -18.51 12.20
N LEU A 129 -3.01 -18.12 13.35
CA LEU A 129 -2.96 -16.75 13.87
C LEU A 129 -1.55 -16.15 13.86
N GLY A 130 -0.55 -16.88 14.38
CA GLY A 130 0.82 -16.40 14.43
C GLY A 130 1.43 -16.18 13.04
N LEU A 131 1.13 -17.07 12.08
CA LEU A 131 1.60 -16.93 10.72
C LEU A 131 0.93 -15.74 10.02
N LEU A 132 -0.37 -15.55 10.23
CA LEU A 132 -1.11 -14.42 9.66
C LEU A 132 -0.57 -13.09 10.18
N CYS A 133 -0.23 -12.98 11.47
CA CYS A 133 0.41 -11.77 12.03
C CYS A 133 1.76 -11.46 11.35
N ILE A 134 2.59 -12.48 11.11
CA ILE A 134 3.88 -12.32 10.41
C ILE A 134 3.66 -11.88 8.96
N LEU A 135 2.73 -12.52 8.26
CA LEU A 135 2.42 -12.19 6.86
C LEU A 135 1.92 -10.75 6.73
N VAL A 136 1.07 -10.30 7.65
CA VAL A 136 0.52 -8.93 7.64
C VAL A 136 1.63 -7.89 7.78
N LEU A 137 2.52 -8.05 8.76
CA LEU A 137 3.64 -7.13 8.95
C LEU A 137 4.59 -7.14 7.74
N SER A 138 4.97 -8.34 7.28
CA SER A 138 5.89 -8.50 6.16
C SER A 138 5.29 -7.97 4.85
N GLY A 139 4.03 -8.33 4.57
CA GLY A 139 3.31 -7.90 3.37
C GLY A 139 3.16 -6.39 3.27
N ASP A 140 2.79 -5.73 4.37
CA ASP A 140 2.64 -4.26 4.40
C ASP A 140 3.98 -3.57 4.09
N CYS A 141 5.08 -3.96 4.75
CA CYS A 141 6.39 -3.35 4.53
C CYS A 141 6.90 -3.55 3.10
N TRP A 142 6.84 -4.78 2.59
CA TRP A 142 7.36 -5.12 1.27
C TRP A 142 6.54 -4.51 0.15
N SER A 143 5.22 -4.54 0.26
CA SER A 143 4.34 -3.97 -0.77
C SER A 143 4.43 -2.45 -0.84
N LYS A 144 4.67 -1.76 0.28
CA LYS A 144 5.01 -0.34 0.29
C LYS A 144 6.34 -0.06 -0.40
N PHE A 145 7.36 -0.92 -0.20
CA PHE A 145 8.60 -0.81 -0.97
C PHE A 145 8.35 -0.99 -2.46
N CYS A 146 7.60 -2.01 -2.88
CA CYS A 146 7.27 -2.23 -4.28
C CYS A 146 6.52 -1.04 -4.89
N ALA A 147 5.51 -0.51 -4.19
CA ALA A 147 4.75 0.64 -4.65
C ALA A 147 5.59 1.91 -4.76
N SER A 148 6.56 2.11 -3.86
CA SER A 148 7.45 3.27 -3.88
C SER A 148 8.27 3.38 -5.18
N GLN A 149 8.52 2.26 -5.86
CA GLN A 149 9.28 2.22 -7.11
C GLN A 149 8.60 2.93 -8.27
N ILE A 150 7.28 3.11 -8.21
CA ILE A 150 6.53 3.86 -9.23
C ILE A 150 7.14 5.24 -9.49
N VAL A 151 7.51 5.94 -8.42
CA VAL A 151 8.06 7.30 -8.45
C VAL A 151 9.42 7.35 -9.17
N ASN A 152 10.19 6.26 -9.12
CA ASN A 152 11.48 6.18 -9.80
C ASN A 152 11.34 5.98 -11.31
N TYR A 153 10.29 5.28 -11.75
CA TYR A 153 10.17 4.82 -13.14
C TYR A 153 9.17 5.61 -13.98
N LEU A 154 8.19 6.28 -13.36
CA LEU A 154 7.16 7.05 -14.07
C LEU A 154 7.19 8.52 -13.66
N PRO A 155 6.90 9.46 -14.58
CA PRO A 155 6.65 10.86 -14.24
C PRO A 155 5.27 11.00 -13.58
N TYR A 156 5.07 12.07 -12.81
CA TYR A 156 3.75 12.42 -12.32
C TYR A 156 2.83 12.80 -13.49
N ALA A 157 1.61 12.24 -13.51
CA ALA A 157 0.73 12.36 -14.69
C ALA A 157 -0.06 13.66 -14.78
N ARG A 158 -0.10 14.46 -13.71
CA ARG A 158 -0.80 15.77 -13.65
C ARG A 158 0.21 16.89 -13.43
N LYS A 159 -0.21 18.14 -13.60
CA LYS A 159 0.55 19.29 -13.09
C LYS A 159 0.47 19.29 -11.56
N GLU A 160 1.48 19.83 -10.88
CA GLU A 160 1.53 19.88 -9.41
C GLU A 160 0.30 20.58 -8.82
N GLU A 161 -0.15 21.66 -9.47
CA GLU A 161 -1.35 22.44 -9.09
C GLU A 161 -2.65 21.60 -9.12
N ASP A 162 -2.71 20.58 -9.99
CA ASP A 162 -3.84 19.67 -10.16
C ASP A 162 -3.77 18.43 -9.25
N SER A 163 -2.70 18.26 -8.47
CA SER A 163 -2.54 17.16 -7.54
C SER A 163 -3.48 17.31 -6.35
N LYS A 164 -4.14 16.21 -5.92
CA LYS A 164 -5.00 16.19 -4.71
C LYS A 164 -4.20 16.62 -3.46
N SER A 165 -2.94 16.20 -3.34
CA SER A 165 -2.05 16.50 -2.21
C SER A 165 -1.21 17.77 -2.42
N LYS A 166 -1.27 18.41 -3.61
CA LYS A 166 -0.37 19.50 -4.01
C LYS A 166 1.12 19.18 -3.83
N THR A 167 1.46 17.88 -3.90
CA THR A 167 2.82 17.38 -3.69
C THR A 167 3.16 16.39 -4.80
N VAL A 168 4.27 16.62 -5.47
CA VAL A 168 4.88 15.68 -6.41
C VAL A 168 6.14 15.13 -5.76
N TYR A 169 6.25 13.80 -5.69
CA TYR A 169 7.36 13.15 -5.04
C TYR A 169 8.64 13.23 -5.87
N ASN A 170 9.76 13.41 -5.20
CA ASN A 170 11.08 13.33 -5.79
C ASN A 170 11.51 11.85 -5.97
N ARG A 171 12.30 11.59 -7.01
CA ARG A 171 12.91 10.28 -7.20
C ARG A 171 13.87 9.99 -6.05
N MET A 172 13.94 8.71 -5.68
CA MET A 172 14.88 8.25 -4.66
C MET A 172 16.30 8.21 -5.19
N SER A 173 17.25 8.66 -4.38
CA SER A 173 18.67 8.41 -4.58
C SER A 173 18.99 6.92 -4.34
N TRP A 174 20.16 6.46 -4.77
CA TRP A 174 20.59 5.08 -4.53
C TRP A 174 20.61 4.68 -3.05
N HIS A 175 21.06 5.57 -2.18
CA HIS A 175 21.10 5.31 -0.74
C HIS A 175 19.69 5.19 -0.15
N GLU A 176 18.76 6.03 -0.57
CA GLU A 176 17.36 5.99 -0.16
C GLU A 176 16.66 4.73 -0.66
N LEU A 177 16.96 4.32 -1.90
CA LEU A 177 16.46 3.08 -2.48
C LEU A 177 16.93 1.87 -1.67
N LEU A 178 18.24 1.81 -1.36
CA LEU A 178 18.81 0.73 -0.55
C LEU A 178 18.22 0.70 0.87
N ALA A 179 18.10 1.86 1.51
CA ALA A 179 17.49 1.95 2.85
C ALA A 179 16.03 1.49 2.85
N GLY A 180 15.23 1.91 1.86
CA GLY A 180 13.85 1.47 1.69
C GLY A 180 13.75 -0.04 1.42
N PHE A 181 14.64 -0.58 0.57
CA PHE A 181 14.71 -2.01 0.30
C PHE A 181 15.01 -2.83 1.56
N LEU A 182 16.05 -2.45 2.30
CA LEU A 182 16.41 -3.13 3.54
C LEU A 182 15.29 -3.05 4.58
N CYS A 183 14.67 -1.88 4.72
CA CYS A 183 13.55 -1.68 5.63
C CYS A 183 12.33 -2.55 5.24
N GLY A 184 12.01 -2.67 3.96
CA GLY A 184 10.92 -3.49 3.45
C GLY A 184 11.20 -5.00 3.55
N LEU A 185 12.47 -5.40 3.38
CA LEU A 185 12.89 -6.80 3.44
C LEU A 185 13.07 -7.33 4.86
N LEU A 186 13.38 -6.45 5.82
CA LEU A 186 13.75 -6.86 7.18
C LEU A 186 12.73 -7.77 7.88
N PRO A 187 11.39 -7.56 7.79
CA PRO A 187 10.42 -8.48 8.41
C PRO A 187 10.50 -9.90 7.84
N PHE A 188 10.82 -10.05 6.55
CA PHE A 188 11.01 -11.37 5.93
C PHE A 188 12.18 -12.11 6.54
N VAL A 189 13.32 -11.43 6.64
CA VAL A 189 14.55 -12.03 7.16
C VAL A 189 14.40 -12.43 8.61
N LEU A 190 13.69 -11.63 9.40
CA LEU A 190 13.56 -11.83 10.84
C LEU A 190 12.46 -12.83 11.22
N LEU A 191 11.36 -12.87 10.48
CA LEU A 191 10.12 -13.48 10.96
C LEU A 191 9.55 -14.54 10.01
N LEU A 192 9.73 -14.40 8.68
CA LEU A 192 9.05 -15.26 7.72
C LEU A 192 9.83 -16.55 7.47
N PRO A 193 9.17 -17.73 7.51
CA PRO A 193 9.80 -19.00 7.11
C PRO A 193 10.38 -18.91 5.69
N ILE A 194 11.60 -19.41 5.51
CA ILE A 194 12.35 -19.29 4.24
C ILE A 194 11.60 -19.82 3.02
N LYS A 195 10.78 -20.87 3.20
CA LYS A 195 9.94 -21.41 2.14
C LYS A 195 8.93 -20.41 1.56
N LEU A 196 8.54 -19.40 2.35
CA LEU A 196 7.61 -18.36 1.93
C LEU A 196 8.30 -17.13 1.30
N TRP A 197 9.62 -17.10 1.24
CA TRP A 197 10.33 -15.98 0.59
C TRP A 197 10.02 -15.87 -0.89
N ILE A 198 9.68 -16.97 -1.55
CA ILE A 198 9.22 -16.96 -2.95
C ILE A 198 7.97 -16.07 -3.12
N ALA A 199 7.14 -15.92 -2.07
CA ALA A 199 5.97 -15.05 -2.11
C ALA A 199 6.33 -13.57 -2.39
N THR A 200 7.57 -13.14 -2.12
CA THR A 200 8.05 -11.78 -2.44
C THR A 200 8.04 -11.47 -3.93
N LEU A 201 8.07 -12.48 -4.78
CA LEU A 201 8.04 -12.33 -6.24
C LEU A 201 6.66 -11.91 -6.76
N PHE A 202 5.56 -12.25 -6.07
CA PHE A 202 4.21 -11.90 -6.50
C PHE A 202 3.98 -10.38 -6.50
N PRO A 203 4.34 -9.61 -5.46
CA PRO A 203 4.30 -8.15 -5.49
C PRO A 203 5.16 -7.54 -6.60
N LEU A 204 6.34 -8.09 -6.88
CA LEU A 204 7.21 -7.60 -7.95
C LEU A 204 6.57 -7.79 -9.33
N LEU A 205 5.97 -8.95 -9.57
CA LEU A 205 5.21 -9.22 -10.79
C LEU A 205 4.01 -8.28 -10.91
N THR A 206 3.23 -8.12 -9.85
CA THR A 206 2.07 -7.22 -9.80
C THR A 206 2.50 -5.78 -10.07
N PHE A 207 3.56 -5.31 -9.42
CA PHE A 207 4.15 -4.00 -9.69
C PHE A 207 4.51 -3.83 -11.17
N PHE A 208 5.19 -4.80 -11.76
CA PHE A 208 5.58 -4.74 -13.17
C PHE A 208 4.37 -4.65 -14.11
N LEU A 209 3.32 -5.42 -13.86
CA LEU A 209 2.07 -5.37 -14.65
C LEU A 209 1.39 -4.00 -14.52
N LEU A 210 1.28 -3.47 -13.30
CA LEU A 210 0.69 -2.16 -13.04
C LEU A 210 1.53 -1.03 -13.63
N TYR A 211 2.87 -1.10 -13.52
CA TYR A 211 3.79 -0.17 -14.18
C TYR A 211 3.54 -0.13 -15.68
N ARG A 212 3.46 -1.29 -16.35
CA ARG A 212 3.18 -1.35 -17.80
C ARG A 212 1.82 -0.77 -18.14
N LEU A 213 0.81 -1.06 -17.36
CA LEU A 213 -0.55 -0.54 -17.54
C LEU A 213 -0.55 1.00 -17.43
N MET A 214 0.03 1.55 -16.36
CA MET A 214 0.12 3.00 -16.14
C MET A 214 0.97 3.70 -17.20
N LYS A 215 2.11 3.11 -17.57
CA LYS A 215 2.96 3.64 -18.64
C LYS A 215 2.21 3.73 -19.96
N ARG A 216 1.41 2.73 -20.30
CA ARG A 216 0.63 2.67 -21.56
C ARG A 216 -0.58 3.61 -21.53
N ARG A 217 -1.33 3.64 -20.42
CA ARG A 217 -2.63 4.31 -20.33
C ARG A 217 -2.55 5.76 -19.83
N LEU A 218 -1.67 6.04 -18.85
CA LEU A 218 -1.52 7.35 -18.22
C LEU A 218 -0.23 8.07 -18.64
N GLN A 219 0.76 7.33 -19.16
CA GLN A 219 2.13 7.86 -19.39
C GLN A 219 2.74 8.47 -18.11
N GLY A 220 2.32 8.01 -16.95
CA GLY A 220 2.71 8.53 -15.65
C GLY A 220 1.94 7.87 -14.50
N TYR A 221 2.03 8.47 -13.30
CA TYR A 221 1.32 8.02 -12.11
C TYR A 221 0.61 9.18 -11.40
N THR A 222 -0.36 8.85 -10.53
CA THR A 222 -0.99 9.76 -9.54
C THR A 222 -0.82 9.21 -8.14
N GLY A 223 -1.20 9.96 -7.10
CA GLY A 223 -1.25 9.45 -5.72
C GLY A 223 -2.12 8.20 -5.59
N ASP A 224 -3.26 8.19 -6.28
CA ASP A 224 -4.20 7.05 -6.30
C ASP A 224 -3.53 5.79 -6.88
N CYS A 225 -2.71 5.95 -7.93
CA CYS A 225 -1.90 4.87 -8.49
C CYS A 225 -0.94 4.26 -7.45
N CYS A 226 -0.36 5.08 -6.58
CA CYS A 226 0.53 4.60 -5.52
C CYS A 226 -0.25 3.77 -4.49
N GLY A 227 -1.41 4.25 -4.03
CA GLY A 227 -2.30 3.53 -3.12
C GLY A 227 -2.77 2.20 -3.70
N ALA A 228 -3.28 2.22 -4.94
CA ALA A 228 -3.71 1.02 -5.66
C ALA A 228 -2.57 0.00 -5.83
N THR A 229 -1.37 0.47 -6.19
CA THR A 229 -0.22 -0.43 -6.35
C THR A 229 0.17 -1.08 -5.03
N PHE A 230 0.17 -0.32 -3.93
CA PHE A 230 0.45 -0.88 -2.61
C PHE A 230 -0.54 -2.00 -2.27
N LEU A 231 -1.85 -1.74 -2.34
CA LEU A 231 -2.88 -2.71 -1.96
C LEU A 231 -2.89 -3.95 -2.87
N LEU A 232 -2.69 -3.78 -4.18
CA LEU A 232 -2.66 -4.91 -5.12
C LEU A 232 -1.38 -5.73 -4.97
N CYS A 233 -0.23 -5.12 -4.69
CA CYS A 233 1.00 -5.82 -4.34
C CYS A 233 0.85 -6.60 -3.03
N GLU A 234 0.24 -5.99 -2.02
CA GLU A 234 -0.04 -6.62 -0.73
C GLU A 234 -0.98 -7.83 -0.89
N LEU A 235 -2.09 -7.66 -1.60
CA LEU A 235 -3.02 -8.75 -1.90
C LEU A 235 -2.33 -9.89 -2.63
N SER A 236 -1.51 -9.58 -3.64
CA SER A 236 -0.78 -10.61 -4.39
C SER A 236 0.24 -11.35 -3.54
N PHE A 237 0.91 -10.68 -2.59
CA PHE A 237 1.77 -11.32 -1.60
C PHE A 237 1.00 -12.32 -0.73
N TYR A 238 -0.16 -11.91 -0.22
CA TYR A 238 -0.98 -12.78 0.63
C TYR A 238 -1.52 -13.99 -0.14
N LEU A 239 -2.05 -13.79 -1.34
CA LEU A 239 -2.53 -14.90 -2.17
C LEU A 239 -1.41 -15.84 -2.60
N GLY A 240 -0.24 -15.29 -2.96
CA GLY A 240 0.95 -16.07 -3.26
C GLY A 240 1.43 -16.88 -2.05
N SER A 241 1.41 -16.29 -0.86
CA SER A 241 1.74 -16.99 0.39
C SER A 241 0.74 -18.12 0.68
N LEU A 242 -0.56 -17.87 0.49
CA LEU A 242 -1.61 -18.87 0.68
C LEU A 242 -1.42 -20.06 -0.26
N ILE A 243 -1.14 -19.82 -1.55
CA ILE A 243 -0.85 -20.87 -2.53
C ILE A 243 0.36 -21.72 -2.10
N LEU A 244 1.44 -21.09 -1.61
CA LEU A 244 2.66 -21.79 -1.17
C LEU A 244 2.48 -22.56 0.15
N ILE A 245 1.47 -22.24 0.94
CA ILE A 245 1.16 -22.92 2.20
C ILE A 245 0.29 -24.16 1.94
N ILE A 246 -0.62 -24.09 0.97
CA ILE A 246 -1.55 -25.16 0.65
C ILE A 246 -0.87 -26.27 -0.17
N ASN A 247 0.14 -25.92 -0.98
CA ASN A 247 0.93 -26.89 -1.79
C ASN A 247 2.26 -27.23 -1.13
#